data_0858813cc1db6544ea46222be2633f1c
#
_entry.id   0858813cc1db6544ea46222be2633f1c
#
_cell.length_a   1.000
_cell.length_b   1.000
_cell.length_c   1.000
_cell.angle_alpha   90.00
_cell.angle_beta   90.00
_cell.angle_gamma   90.00
#
_symmetry.space_group_name_H-M   'P 1'
#
loop_
_entity.id
_entity.type
_entity.pdbx_description
1 polymer ?
#
loop_
_entity_poly.entity_id
_entity_poly.type
_entity_poly.pdbx_seq_one_letter_code
_entity_poly.pdbx_strand_id
1 'polypeptide(L)'
;MKKNSLTKLLALTLCAVLALSLFAGCAAKTEETAPAASETTEAAATETTEAATEEAAAEETTEQPAAEEATGLLAEIKAKGKLVVGTEAQYAPYEFKDLDANFAGCDIWLAQQIADSLGVELEVVDMAFDGIIPAVKSGQVDIGIAAFTKTPERAEEIDFSNLYETSAQLLIVKTGDADKYSTKEALAGQKVGAQKGTIQSQLILSALPDSELFELEKYPALALETQNGNIAGFVVDQAVGEALVATSDGKLEVSNFQFTAEEASFGKAAVIAKGNEGPSS
;
A
#
# COMPACT_ATOMS: atom_id res chain seq x y z
N MET A 1 -29.50 -32.71 39.65
CA MET A 1 -30.55 -32.69 38.64
C MET A 1 -31.53 -31.58 38.96
N LYS A 2 -31.98 -30.73 38.01
CA LYS A 2 -32.83 -29.53 38.13
C LYS A 2 -32.16 -28.24 38.51
N LYS A 3 -31.51 -27.57 37.54
CA LYS A 3 -31.29 -26.13 37.52
C LYS A 3 -30.96 -25.69 36.08
N ASN A 4 -31.84 -25.77 35.10
CA ASN A 4 -31.65 -25.20 33.75
C ASN A 4 -33.00 -24.96 33.06
N SER A 5 -34.00 -24.43 33.75
CA SER A 5 -35.31 -24.14 33.15
C SER A 5 -35.79 -22.71 33.34
N LEU A 6 -34.99 -21.82 33.97
CA LEU A 6 -35.46 -20.46 34.27
C LEU A 6 -34.80 -19.37 33.38
N THR A 7 -33.81 -19.71 32.55
CA THR A 7 -33.11 -18.76 31.69
C THR A 7 -33.58 -18.73 30.23
N LYS A 8 -34.58 -19.55 29.88
CA LYS A 8 -35.15 -19.59 28.51
C LYS A 8 -36.47 -18.84 28.33
N LEU A 9 -36.99 -18.21 29.38
CA LEU A 9 -38.28 -17.49 29.33
C LEU A 9 -38.19 -15.97 29.31
N LEU A 10 -36.99 -15.40 29.30
CA LEU A 10 -36.79 -13.93 29.34
C LEU A 10 -36.27 -13.33 28.01
N ALA A 11 -36.21 -14.11 26.94
CA ALA A 11 -35.70 -13.68 25.64
C ALA A 11 -36.79 -13.50 24.55
N LEU A 12 -38.06 -13.51 24.88
CA LEU A 12 -39.16 -13.50 23.88
C LEU A 12 -40.10 -12.28 24.00
N THR A 13 -39.81 -11.24 24.76
CA THR A 13 -40.75 -10.10 24.95
C THR A 13 -40.14 -8.72 24.64
N LEU A 14 -39.11 -8.61 23.80
CA LEU A 14 -38.56 -7.31 23.41
C LEU A 14 -38.45 -7.08 21.89
N CYS A 15 -39.37 -7.63 21.10
CA CYS A 15 -39.42 -7.43 19.64
C CYS A 15 -40.81 -7.02 19.12
N ALA A 16 -41.52 -6.15 19.83
CA ALA A 16 -42.82 -5.69 19.33
C ALA A 16 -43.18 -4.28 19.83
N VAL A 17 -42.36 -3.27 19.56
CA VAL A 17 -42.80 -1.86 19.50
C VAL A 17 -41.73 -1.06 18.73
N LEU A 18 -41.87 -0.89 17.42
CA LEU A 18 -41.45 0.24 16.59
C LEU A 18 -41.85 0.01 15.13
N ALA A 19 -43.16 0.08 14.90
CA ALA A 19 -43.71 0.35 13.58
C ALA A 19 -44.92 1.23 13.80
N LEU A 20 -44.79 2.52 13.55
CA LEU A 20 -45.78 3.46 13.04
C LEU A 20 -45.33 4.91 13.28
N SER A 21 -44.85 5.55 12.25
CA SER A 21 -45.13 6.95 11.96
C SER A 21 -44.58 7.27 10.55
N LEU A 22 -45.46 6.97 9.61
CA LEU A 22 -45.45 7.60 8.29
C LEU A 22 -46.50 8.74 8.32
N PHE A 23 -46.19 9.75 7.51
CA PHE A 23 -47.08 10.76 6.91
C PHE A 23 -46.99 12.19 7.39
N ALA A 24 -46.80 12.96 6.36
CA ALA A 24 -47.29 14.29 6.01
C ALA A 24 -46.29 15.43 6.31
N GLY A 25 -46.00 16.30 5.39
CA GLY A 25 -46.63 16.90 4.24
C GLY A 25 -45.71 17.83 3.52
N CYS A 26 -45.89 17.87 2.28
CA CYS A 26 -46.21 18.90 1.30
C CYS A 26 -45.68 20.31 1.50
N ALA A 27 -44.89 20.73 0.48
CA ALA A 27 -45.16 21.74 -0.52
C ALA A 27 -45.02 23.24 -0.13
N ALA A 28 -44.26 23.96 -0.91
CA ALA A 28 -44.41 25.19 -1.67
C ALA A 28 -43.05 25.87 -1.82
N LYS A 29 -42.50 26.03 -2.99
CA LYS A 29 -42.77 26.91 -4.14
C LYS A 29 -42.42 28.37 -3.86
N THR A 30 -41.65 28.92 -4.73
CA THR A 30 -41.58 30.17 -5.45
C THR A 30 -40.26 30.91 -5.30
N GLU A 31 -39.60 31.05 -6.41
CA GLU A 31 -39.39 32.17 -7.37
C GLU A 31 -38.23 33.08 -6.97
N GLU A 32 -37.32 33.16 -7.86
CA GLU A 32 -37.11 34.02 -9.02
C GLU A 32 -36.29 35.26 -8.65
N THR A 33 -35.14 35.44 -9.27
CA THR A 33 -34.83 36.58 -10.13
C THR A 33 -33.39 36.47 -10.66
N ALA A 34 -33.27 36.32 -11.98
CA ALA A 34 -32.20 36.93 -12.77
C ALA A 34 -32.71 38.34 -13.13
N PRO A 35 -31.91 39.31 -13.55
CA PRO A 35 -31.49 39.40 -14.93
C PRO A 35 -30.10 40.04 -15.23
N ALA A 36 -29.66 39.77 -16.43
CA ALA A 36 -29.32 40.62 -17.57
C ALA A 36 -27.92 41.23 -17.56
N ALA A 37 -27.12 40.90 -18.53
CA ALA A 37 -27.03 41.33 -19.95
C ALA A 37 -26.36 42.68 -20.14
N SER A 38 -25.38 42.72 -20.98
CA SER A 38 -25.11 43.66 -22.09
C SER A 38 -23.72 43.38 -22.66
N GLU A 39 -23.68 42.93 -23.88
CA GLU A 39 -23.58 43.58 -25.19
C GLU A 39 -22.15 44.02 -25.51
N THR A 40 -21.59 43.42 -26.54
CA THR A 40 -21.57 43.76 -27.98
C THR A 40 -20.47 44.75 -28.38
N THR A 41 -19.63 44.37 -29.30
CA THR A 41 -19.25 45.05 -30.57
C THR A 41 -18.08 44.25 -31.20
N GLU A 42 -18.21 43.55 -32.23
CA GLU A 42 -18.39 43.76 -33.69
C GLU A 42 -17.23 44.51 -34.39
N ALA A 43 -16.83 43.83 -35.49
CA ALA A 43 -16.26 44.28 -36.76
C ALA A 43 -14.73 44.53 -36.80
N ALA A 44 -13.98 44.16 -37.82
CA ALA A 44 -14.26 44.04 -39.25
C ALA A 44 -13.19 43.22 -39.96
N ALA A 45 -13.57 42.65 -41.04
CA ALA A 45 -12.77 41.93 -42.04
C ALA A 45 -11.82 42.85 -42.83
N THR A 46 -10.73 42.28 -43.34
CA THR A 46 -10.23 42.66 -44.66
C THR A 46 -9.50 41.46 -45.28
N GLU A 47 -10.01 41.04 -46.41
CA GLU A 47 -9.40 40.15 -47.41
C GLU A 47 -8.16 40.81 -48.05
N THR A 48 -7.19 40.03 -48.43
CA THR A 48 -6.51 40.13 -49.75
C THR A 48 -5.59 38.93 -50.01
N THR A 49 -5.98 38.01 -50.89
CA THR A 49 -5.42 37.53 -52.14
C THR A 49 -4.01 36.95 -52.20
N GLU A 50 -4.00 35.66 -52.59
CA GLU A 50 -3.15 34.92 -53.54
C GLU A 50 -1.65 35.15 -53.65
N ALA A 51 -0.90 34.08 -53.45
CA ALA A 51 0.05 33.58 -54.41
C ALA A 51 0.42 32.12 -54.12
N ALA A 52 0.13 31.26 -55.06
CA ALA A 52 0.54 29.86 -55.11
C ALA A 52 2.06 29.75 -55.30
N THR A 53 2.69 28.84 -54.55
CA THR A 53 3.90 28.16 -55.01
C THR A 53 3.88 26.73 -54.51
N GLU A 54 3.82 25.85 -55.50
CA GLU A 54 3.95 24.42 -55.43
C GLU A 54 5.41 24.08 -55.04
N GLU A 55 5.63 23.34 -53.94
CA GLU A 55 6.89 22.62 -53.75
C GLU A 55 6.67 21.39 -52.87
N ALA A 56 6.84 20.27 -53.52
CA ALA A 56 7.24 18.92 -53.08
C ALA A 56 6.86 18.45 -51.65
N ALA A 57 5.97 17.48 -51.66
CA ALA A 57 5.78 16.53 -50.57
C ALA A 57 7.06 15.74 -50.30
N ALA A 58 7.68 15.99 -49.12
CA ALA A 58 8.56 15.02 -48.51
C ALA A 58 7.70 14.21 -47.54
N GLU A 59 7.42 12.96 -47.88
CA GLU A 59 6.91 11.96 -46.93
C GLU A 59 7.98 11.76 -45.86
N GLU A 60 7.81 12.41 -44.70
CA GLU A 60 8.44 11.97 -43.48
C GLU A 60 7.78 10.67 -43.08
N THR A 61 8.40 9.57 -43.48
CA THR A 61 8.17 8.26 -42.88
C THR A 61 8.59 8.38 -41.39
N THR A 62 7.63 8.61 -40.51
CA THR A 62 7.82 8.37 -39.09
C THR A 62 8.08 6.87 -38.95
N GLU A 63 9.35 6.50 -38.86
CA GLU A 63 9.76 5.20 -38.34
C GLU A 63 9.18 5.10 -36.89
N GLN A 64 8.08 4.39 -36.81
CA GLN A 64 7.60 3.87 -35.53
C GLN A 64 8.74 3.00 -34.99
N PRO A 65 9.25 3.23 -33.75
CA PRO A 65 10.29 2.39 -33.20
C PRO A 65 9.81 0.94 -33.30
N ALA A 66 10.60 0.10 -33.96
CA ALA A 66 10.36 -1.33 -34.01
C ALA A 66 10.21 -1.78 -32.53
N ALA A 67 9.09 -2.40 -32.21
CA ALA A 67 8.87 -3.01 -30.91
C ALA A 67 10.02 -4.02 -30.72
N GLU A 68 10.98 -3.73 -29.82
CA GLU A 68 11.98 -4.71 -29.41
C GLU A 68 11.22 -5.97 -28.99
N GLU A 69 11.52 -7.08 -29.64
CA GLU A 69 10.91 -8.37 -29.28
C GLU A 69 11.24 -8.63 -27.81
N ALA A 70 10.21 -8.69 -26.98
CA ALA A 70 10.36 -8.97 -25.56
C ALA A 70 11.11 -10.30 -25.40
N THR A 71 12.17 -10.28 -24.58
CA THR A 71 12.96 -11.48 -24.25
C THR A 71 12.88 -11.73 -22.73
N GLY A 72 13.26 -12.93 -22.28
CA GLY A 72 13.28 -13.29 -20.88
C GLY A 72 11.88 -13.25 -20.22
N LEU A 73 11.81 -12.84 -18.96
CA LEU A 73 10.59 -12.82 -18.14
C LEU A 73 9.45 -12.04 -18.81
N LEU A 74 9.74 -10.92 -19.47
CA LEU A 74 8.72 -10.11 -20.14
C LEU A 74 8.03 -10.89 -21.29
N ALA A 75 8.80 -11.68 -22.06
CA ALA A 75 8.24 -12.53 -23.10
C ALA A 75 7.35 -13.63 -22.50
N GLU A 76 7.77 -14.23 -21.40
CA GLU A 76 7.02 -15.26 -20.68
C GLU A 76 5.69 -14.71 -20.12
N ILE A 77 5.70 -13.53 -19.49
CA ILE A 77 4.50 -12.84 -18.98
C ILE A 77 3.52 -12.57 -20.12
N LYS A 78 3.99 -12.02 -21.25
CA LYS A 78 3.15 -11.75 -22.42
C LYS A 78 2.60 -13.03 -23.04
N ALA A 79 3.41 -14.08 -23.15
CA ALA A 79 2.99 -15.36 -23.71
C ALA A 79 1.92 -16.07 -22.88
N LYS A 80 2.02 -16.01 -21.53
CA LYS A 80 1.01 -16.58 -20.62
C LYS A 80 -0.22 -15.68 -20.41
N GLY A 81 -0.17 -14.41 -20.86
CA GLY A 81 -1.28 -13.45 -20.79
C GLY A 81 -1.60 -12.95 -19.38
N LYS A 82 -0.71 -13.16 -18.41
CA LYS A 82 -0.89 -12.71 -17.03
C LYS A 82 0.42 -12.37 -16.33
N LEU A 83 0.37 -11.37 -15.45
CA LEU A 83 1.42 -11.01 -14.50
C LEU A 83 1.06 -11.58 -13.12
N VAL A 84 1.90 -12.45 -12.58
CA VAL A 84 1.71 -13.05 -11.25
C VAL A 84 2.57 -12.28 -10.24
N VAL A 85 1.92 -11.63 -9.27
CA VAL A 85 2.57 -10.77 -8.27
C VAL A 85 2.47 -11.39 -6.88
N GLY A 86 3.61 -11.62 -6.23
CA GLY A 86 3.68 -12.03 -4.82
C GLY A 86 3.61 -10.83 -3.89
N THR A 87 2.77 -10.90 -2.87
CA THR A 87 2.58 -9.84 -1.87
C THR A 87 2.22 -10.41 -0.50
N GLU A 88 2.24 -9.57 0.57
CA GLU A 88 1.78 -9.93 1.92
C GLU A 88 0.64 -8.98 2.32
N ALA A 89 -0.62 -9.38 2.05
CA ALA A 89 -1.78 -8.49 2.07
C ALA A 89 -2.33 -8.17 3.47
N GLN A 90 -1.46 -7.76 4.40
CA GLN A 90 -1.79 -7.23 5.74
C GLN A 90 -0.93 -6.02 6.13
N TYR A 91 -0.47 -5.26 5.13
CA TYR A 91 0.45 -4.13 5.31
C TYR A 91 -0.14 -2.81 4.74
N ALA A 92 -1.31 -2.41 5.25
CA ALA A 92 -1.95 -1.17 4.81
C ALA A 92 -1.08 0.07 5.16
N PRO A 93 -0.98 1.06 4.26
CA PRO A 93 -1.76 1.29 3.04
C PRO A 93 -1.15 0.69 1.76
N TYR A 94 -0.06 -0.07 1.82
CA TYR A 94 0.65 -0.60 0.65
C TYR A 94 -0.12 -1.78 0.02
N GLU A 95 -0.34 -2.87 0.76
CA GLU A 95 -1.05 -4.05 0.31
C GLU A 95 -1.90 -4.63 1.46
N PHE A 96 -3.18 -4.77 1.21
CA PHE A 96 -4.13 -5.27 2.19
C PHE A 96 -5.38 -5.83 1.51
N LYS A 97 -6.24 -6.49 2.28
CA LYS A 97 -7.58 -6.86 1.84
C LYS A 97 -8.59 -5.88 2.41
N ASP A 98 -9.45 -5.35 1.55
CA ASP A 98 -10.57 -4.48 1.94
C ASP A 98 -11.67 -5.29 2.66
N LEU A 99 -12.79 -4.62 3.01
CA LEU A 99 -13.91 -5.24 3.72
C LEU A 99 -14.63 -6.32 2.90
N ASP A 100 -14.49 -6.27 1.57
CA ASP A 100 -15.06 -7.24 0.64
C ASP A 100 -14.02 -8.33 0.28
N ALA A 101 -12.88 -8.37 0.98
CA ALA A 101 -11.75 -9.27 0.77
C ALA A 101 -11.04 -9.12 -0.58
N ASN A 102 -11.21 -7.99 -1.28
CA ASN A 102 -10.43 -7.68 -2.46
C ASN A 102 -9.04 -7.16 -2.07
N PHE A 103 -8.06 -7.43 -2.91
CA PHE A 103 -6.74 -6.84 -2.77
C PHE A 103 -6.79 -5.34 -3.06
N ALA A 104 -6.19 -4.53 -2.20
CA ALA A 104 -6.18 -3.08 -2.25
C ALA A 104 -4.85 -2.50 -1.75
N GLY A 105 -4.63 -1.22 -1.99
CA GLY A 105 -3.42 -0.51 -1.57
C GLY A 105 -2.58 -0.01 -2.75
N CYS A 106 -1.57 0.82 -2.45
CA CYS A 106 -0.75 1.44 -3.50
C CYS A 106 0.11 0.41 -4.26
N ASP A 107 0.58 -0.65 -3.60
CA ASP A 107 1.35 -1.72 -4.23
C ASP A 107 0.48 -2.58 -5.16
N ILE A 108 -0.77 -2.83 -4.78
CA ILE A 108 -1.74 -3.51 -5.64
C ILE A 108 -2.11 -2.63 -6.84
N TRP A 109 -2.31 -1.32 -6.62
CA TRP A 109 -2.52 -0.38 -7.71
C TRP A 109 -1.33 -0.35 -8.68
N LEU A 110 -0.09 -0.30 -8.15
CA LEU A 110 1.14 -0.34 -8.96
C LEU A 110 1.22 -1.64 -9.77
N ALA A 111 0.92 -2.79 -9.16
CA ALA A 111 0.85 -4.09 -9.83
C ALA A 111 -0.15 -4.07 -10.99
N GLN A 112 -1.34 -3.48 -10.80
CA GLN A 112 -2.35 -3.35 -11.85
C GLN A 112 -1.86 -2.44 -13.00
N GLN A 113 -1.22 -1.29 -12.69
CA GLN A 113 -0.67 -0.42 -13.74
C GLN A 113 0.41 -1.13 -14.57
N ILE A 114 1.23 -1.97 -13.95
CA ILE A 114 2.22 -2.77 -14.67
C ILE A 114 1.50 -3.78 -15.58
N ALA A 115 0.54 -4.55 -15.08
CA ALA A 115 -0.21 -5.52 -15.88
C ALA A 115 -0.94 -4.86 -17.06
N ASP A 116 -1.62 -3.72 -16.82
CA ASP A 116 -2.31 -2.94 -17.85
C ASP A 116 -1.35 -2.45 -18.94
N SER A 117 -0.15 -1.97 -18.54
CA SER A 117 0.87 -1.50 -19.50
C SER A 117 1.42 -2.62 -20.39
N LEU A 118 1.43 -3.85 -19.87
CA LEU A 118 1.85 -5.04 -20.59
C LEU A 118 0.72 -5.67 -21.42
N GLY A 119 -0.53 -5.23 -21.22
CA GLY A 119 -1.72 -5.79 -21.85
C GLY A 119 -2.06 -7.20 -21.39
N VAL A 120 -1.82 -7.50 -20.09
CA VAL A 120 -2.04 -8.82 -19.49
C VAL A 120 -2.93 -8.71 -18.25
N GLU A 121 -3.49 -9.85 -17.79
CA GLU A 121 -4.24 -9.91 -16.53
C GLU A 121 -3.32 -9.87 -15.31
N LEU A 122 -3.77 -9.26 -14.21
CA LEU A 122 -3.10 -9.30 -12.92
C LEU A 122 -3.59 -10.51 -12.10
N GLU A 123 -2.65 -11.33 -11.62
CA GLU A 123 -2.90 -12.35 -10.60
C GLU A 123 -2.09 -12.01 -9.34
N VAL A 124 -2.77 -11.78 -8.20
CA VAL A 124 -2.12 -11.48 -6.92
C VAL A 124 -2.09 -12.72 -6.04
N VAL A 125 -0.89 -13.08 -5.55
CA VAL A 125 -0.66 -14.22 -4.66
C VAL A 125 -0.26 -13.71 -3.28
N ASP A 126 -1.15 -13.89 -2.29
CA ASP A 126 -0.92 -13.52 -0.88
C ASP A 126 -0.12 -14.63 -0.18
N MET A 127 1.03 -14.27 0.38
CA MET A 127 1.93 -15.20 1.09
C MET A 127 2.67 -14.52 2.23
N ALA A 128 3.41 -15.28 3.04
CA ALA A 128 4.28 -14.71 4.06
C ALA A 128 5.40 -13.86 3.42
N PHE A 129 5.71 -12.71 4.04
CA PHE A 129 6.69 -11.75 3.49
C PHE A 129 8.05 -12.39 3.20
N ASP A 130 8.58 -13.21 4.12
CA ASP A 130 9.86 -13.90 3.97
C ASP A 130 9.86 -14.99 2.88
N GLY A 131 8.67 -15.37 2.39
CA GLY A 131 8.48 -16.31 1.30
C GLY A 131 8.49 -15.69 -0.10
N ILE A 132 8.33 -14.36 -0.23
CA ILE A 132 8.13 -13.69 -1.53
C ILE A 132 9.41 -13.76 -2.39
N ILE A 133 10.59 -13.39 -1.86
CA ILE A 133 11.85 -13.47 -2.61
C ILE A 133 12.14 -14.90 -3.09
N PRO A 134 12.03 -15.95 -2.25
CA PRO A 134 12.11 -17.33 -2.71
C PRO A 134 11.12 -17.69 -3.83
N ALA A 135 9.88 -17.20 -3.74
CA ALA A 135 8.85 -17.45 -4.76
C ALA A 135 9.20 -16.79 -6.10
N VAL A 136 9.74 -15.55 -6.09
CA VAL A 136 10.25 -14.85 -7.28
C VAL A 136 11.43 -15.63 -7.89
N LYS A 137 12.40 -16.02 -7.06
CA LYS A 137 13.61 -16.78 -7.51
C LYS A 137 13.27 -18.13 -8.14
N SER A 138 12.20 -18.77 -7.67
CA SER A 138 11.75 -20.07 -8.21
C SER A 138 10.79 -19.96 -9.40
N GLY A 139 10.34 -18.72 -9.77
CA GLY A 139 9.36 -18.51 -10.81
C GLY A 139 7.92 -18.89 -10.40
N GLN A 140 7.65 -19.08 -9.10
CA GLN A 140 6.29 -19.28 -8.59
C GLN A 140 5.44 -18.02 -8.78
N VAL A 141 6.04 -16.84 -8.63
CA VAL A 141 5.52 -15.55 -9.00
C VAL A 141 6.52 -14.83 -9.90
N ASP A 142 6.06 -13.92 -10.75
CA ASP A 142 6.92 -13.21 -11.70
C ASP A 142 7.72 -12.11 -11.03
N ILE A 143 7.04 -11.34 -10.17
CA ILE A 143 7.61 -10.23 -9.42
C ILE A 143 7.05 -10.24 -8.00
N GLY A 144 7.75 -9.58 -7.08
CA GLY A 144 7.26 -9.29 -5.74
C GLY A 144 7.03 -7.79 -5.56
N ILE A 145 5.85 -7.41 -5.09
CA ILE A 145 5.53 -6.02 -4.70
C ILE A 145 4.90 -6.09 -3.31
N ALA A 146 5.67 -5.67 -2.29
CA ALA A 146 5.29 -5.78 -0.88
C ALA A 146 6.14 -4.80 -0.05
N ALA A 147 6.15 -3.52 -0.45
CA ALA A 147 6.92 -2.45 0.19
C ALA A 147 8.39 -2.82 0.46
N PHE A 148 9.02 -3.60 -0.44
CA PHE A 148 10.38 -4.10 -0.24
C PHE A 148 11.40 -2.97 -0.17
N THR A 149 12.20 -2.98 0.88
CA THR A 149 13.40 -2.14 0.96
C THR A 149 14.54 -2.80 0.19
N LYS A 150 15.20 -2.01 -0.69
CA LYS A 150 16.41 -2.41 -1.36
C LYS A 150 17.58 -2.35 -0.38
N THR A 151 18.19 -3.50 -0.08
CA THR A 151 19.43 -3.59 0.71
C THR A 151 20.53 -4.27 -0.10
N PRO A 152 21.82 -4.03 0.24
CA PRO A 152 22.94 -4.72 -0.43
C PRO A 152 22.80 -6.25 -0.39
N GLU A 153 22.42 -6.81 0.75
CA GLU A 153 22.27 -8.25 0.94
C GLU A 153 21.17 -8.83 0.03
N ARG A 154 19.99 -8.16 -0.02
CA ARG A 154 18.92 -8.59 -0.92
C ARG A 154 19.32 -8.42 -2.39
N ALA A 155 20.08 -7.35 -2.72
CA ALA A 155 20.56 -7.10 -4.07
C ALA A 155 21.57 -8.14 -4.58
N GLU A 156 22.19 -8.94 -3.71
CA GLU A 156 22.98 -10.11 -4.12
C GLU A 156 22.10 -11.24 -4.68
N GLU A 157 20.86 -11.36 -4.19
CA GLU A 157 19.96 -12.48 -4.49
C GLU A 157 18.89 -12.18 -5.52
N ILE A 158 18.49 -10.92 -5.64
CA ILE A 158 17.32 -10.47 -6.44
C ILE A 158 17.62 -9.12 -7.09
N ASP A 159 16.98 -8.80 -8.20
CA ASP A 159 17.04 -7.48 -8.80
C ASP A 159 15.88 -6.60 -8.32
N PHE A 160 16.08 -5.29 -8.33
CA PHE A 160 15.11 -4.31 -7.86
C PHE A 160 14.74 -3.33 -8.97
N SER A 161 13.48 -2.93 -9.00
CA SER A 161 13.05 -1.79 -9.80
C SER A 161 13.68 -0.48 -9.31
N ASN A 162 13.41 0.62 -10.00
CA ASN A 162 13.60 1.94 -9.43
C ASN A 162 12.75 2.08 -8.16
N LEU A 163 13.23 2.94 -7.24
CA LEU A 163 12.47 3.23 -6.01
C LEU A 163 11.18 3.96 -6.37
N TYR A 164 10.05 3.53 -5.82
CA TYR A 164 8.77 4.22 -6.00
C TYR A 164 8.35 5.06 -4.78
N GLU A 165 8.97 4.83 -3.61
CA GLU A 165 8.73 5.58 -2.39
C GLU A 165 9.94 5.55 -1.46
N THR A 166 9.98 6.47 -0.47
CA THR A 166 10.92 6.46 0.65
C THR A 166 10.15 6.60 1.94
N SER A 167 10.41 5.74 2.92
CA SER A 167 9.70 5.70 4.21
C SER A 167 10.66 5.80 5.38
N ALA A 168 10.24 6.51 6.44
CA ALA A 168 10.88 6.46 7.75
C ALA A 168 10.39 5.26 8.56
N GLN A 169 11.07 4.95 9.68
CA GLN A 169 10.68 3.90 10.60
C GLN A 169 10.17 4.50 11.91
N LEU A 170 9.10 3.92 12.45
CA LEU A 170 8.52 4.30 13.73
C LEU A 170 8.58 3.13 14.71
N LEU A 171 8.69 3.45 15.99
CA LEU A 171 8.38 2.53 17.07
C LEU A 171 6.93 2.78 17.53
N ILE A 172 6.08 1.79 17.38
CA ILE A 172 4.68 1.82 17.84
C ILE A 172 4.60 1.12 19.18
N VAL A 173 3.95 1.78 20.14
CA VAL A 173 3.83 1.32 21.53
C VAL A 173 2.37 1.31 21.98
N LYS A 174 2.11 0.74 23.14
CA LYS A 174 0.80 0.82 23.79
C LYS A 174 0.52 2.26 24.20
N THR A 175 -0.71 2.71 24.08
CA THR A 175 -1.16 4.04 24.53
C THR A 175 -0.83 4.28 26.00
N GLY A 176 -0.16 5.41 26.26
CA GLY A 176 0.38 5.80 27.57
C GLY A 176 1.85 5.43 27.79
N ASP A 177 2.48 4.73 26.82
CA ASP A 177 3.88 4.30 26.92
C ASP A 177 4.83 5.09 26.00
N ALA A 178 4.35 6.14 25.26
CA ALA A 178 5.18 6.91 24.31
C ALA A 178 6.43 7.51 24.95
N ASP A 179 6.31 8.11 26.12
CA ASP A 179 7.44 8.67 26.89
C ASP A 179 8.27 7.60 27.57
N LYS A 180 7.65 6.50 28.00
CA LYS A 180 8.30 5.39 28.68
C LYS A 180 9.37 4.73 27.82
N TYR A 181 9.11 4.57 26.54
CA TYR A 181 9.99 3.91 25.58
C TYR A 181 10.60 4.91 24.57
N SER A 182 10.97 6.10 25.04
CA SER A 182 11.47 7.20 24.19
C SER A 182 12.99 7.22 24.01
N THR A 183 13.74 6.31 24.63
CA THR A 183 15.21 6.23 24.52
C THR A 183 15.69 4.79 24.36
N LYS A 184 16.92 4.62 23.83
CA LYS A 184 17.55 3.29 23.69
C LYS A 184 17.72 2.59 25.03
N GLU A 185 18.06 3.34 26.08
CA GLU A 185 18.22 2.83 27.46
C GLU A 185 16.91 2.32 28.04
N ALA A 186 15.79 2.97 27.72
CA ALA A 186 14.47 2.54 28.17
C ALA A 186 14.00 1.26 27.47
N LEU A 187 14.55 0.96 26.29
CA LEU A 187 14.30 -0.26 25.54
C LEU A 187 15.27 -1.40 25.88
N ALA A 188 16.34 -1.13 26.67
CA ALA A 188 17.28 -2.17 27.08
C ALA A 188 16.57 -3.28 27.89
N GLY A 189 16.79 -4.54 27.49
CA GLY A 189 16.15 -5.71 28.07
C GLY A 189 14.65 -5.85 27.79
N GLN A 190 14.07 -4.96 26.98
CA GLN A 190 12.68 -5.06 26.54
C GLN A 190 12.57 -5.86 25.24
N LYS A 191 11.44 -6.55 25.07
CA LYS A 191 11.09 -7.17 23.78
C LYS A 191 10.59 -6.10 22.82
N VAL A 192 11.26 -5.96 21.67
CA VAL A 192 10.87 -5.08 20.58
C VAL A 192 10.53 -5.90 19.36
N GLY A 193 9.33 -5.71 18.82
CA GLY A 193 8.77 -6.51 17.75
C GLY A 193 9.19 -6.05 16.38
N ALA A 194 9.33 -7.01 15.45
CA ALA A 194 9.37 -6.79 14.00
C ALA A 194 8.73 -7.95 13.26
N GLN A 195 8.35 -7.72 12.01
CA GLN A 195 7.93 -8.82 11.14
C GLN A 195 9.17 -9.59 10.66
N LYS A 196 9.06 -10.90 10.65
CA LYS A 196 10.13 -11.82 10.26
C LYS A 196 10.61 -11.55 8.82
N GLY A 197 11.94 -11.56 8.65
CA GLY A 197 12.59 -11.38 7.35
C GLY A 197 12.60 -9.93 6.83
N THR A 198 12.21 -8.94 7.67
CA THR A 198 12.19 -7.53 7.30
C THR A 198 13.48 -6.80 7.69
N ILE A 199 13.65 -5.60 7.14
CA ILE A 199 14.75 -4.70 7.53
C ILE A 199 14.54 -4.17 8.95
N GLN A 200 13.31 -4.16 9.46
CA GLN A 200 13.00 -3.73 10.81
C GLN A 200 13.59 -4.69 11.86
N SER A 201 13.64 -5.99 11.57
CA SER A 201 14.38 -6.95 12.41
C SER A 201 15.87 -6.61 12.48
N GLN A 202 16.49 -6.30 11.33
CA GLN A 202 17.90 -5.90 11.28
C GLN A 202 18.13 -4.55 11.96
N LEU A 203 17.21 -3.60 11.80
CA LEU A 203 17.26 -2.29 12.44
C LEU A 203 17.20 -2.42 13.97
N ILE A 204 16.36 -3.27 14.52
CA ILE A 204 16.33 -3.54 15.98
C ILE A 204 17.68 -4.06 16.45
N LEU A 205 18.25 -5.05 15.75
CA LEU A 205 19.55 -5.62 16.14
C LEU A 205 20.69 -4.61 16.07
N SER A 206 20.67 -3.68 15.12
CA SER A 206 21.73 -2.69 14.93
C SER A 206 21.55 -1.43 15.77
N ALA A 207 20.33 -0.88 15.82
CA ALA A 207 20.04 0.39 16.49
C ALA A 207 19.67 0.23 17.96
N LEU A 208 19.15 -0.94 18.36
CA LEU A 208 18.70 -1.27 19.72
C LEU A 208 19.37 -2.57 20.24
N PRO A 209 20.72 -2.66 20.25
CA PRO A 209 21.43 -3.92 20.49
C PRO A 209 21.20 -4.51 21.87
N ASP A 210 20.78 -3.70 22.84
CA ASP A 210 20.48 -4.13 24.20
C ASP A 210 19.02 -4.57 24.40
N SER A 211 18.18 -4.49 23.37
CA SER A 211 16.80 -4.99 23.39
C SER A 211 16.74 -6.47 22.96
N GLU A 212 15.63 -7.13 23.25
CA GLU A 212 15.34 -8.50 22.77
C GLU A 212 14.48 -8.42 21.52
N LEU A 213 14.99 -8.86 20.36
CA LEU A 213 14.21 -8.95 19.13
C LEU A 213 13.09 -10.00 19.30
N PHE A 214 11.85 -9.60 18.99
CA PHE A 214 10.66 -10.45 19.00
C PHE A 214 10.02 -10.47 17.61
N GLU A 215 10.08 -11.61 16.92
CA GLU A 215 9.59 -11.71 15.53
C GLU A 215 8.26 -12.45 15.46
N LEU A 216 7.35 -11.91 14.65
CA LEU A 216 6.12 -12.58 14.22
C LEU A 216 5.97 -12.48 12.71
N GLU A 217 5.10 -13.32 12.15
CA GLU A 217 4.84 -13.39 10.71
C GLU A 217 4.14 -12.12 10.18
N LYS A 218 3.36 -11.41 11.05
CA LYS A 218 2.43 -10.36 10.61
C LYS A 218 2.31 -9.22 11.60
N TYR A 219 2.22 -7.99 11.09
CA TYR A 219 2.07 -6.78 11.91
C TYR A 219 0.80 -6.72 12.77
N PRO A 220 -0.39 -7.20 12.32
CA PRO A 220 -1.56 -7.24 13.21
C PRO A 220 -1.34 -8.08 14.47
N ALA A 221 -0.53 -9.14 14.40
CA ALA A 221 -0.17 -9.94 15.57
C ALA A 221 0.78 -9.18 16.50
N LEU A 222 1.78 -8.47 15.96
CA LEU A 222 2.67 -7.59 16.74
C LEU A 222 1.89 -6.47 17.44
N ALA A 223 0.93 -5.88 16.73
CA ALA A 223 0.03 -4.86 17.29
C ALA A 223 -0.77 -5.41 18.48
N LEU A 224 -1.28 -6.63 18.39
CA LEU A 224 -2.01 -7.29 19.50
C LEU A 224 -1.09 -7.58 20.69
N GLU A 225 0.13 -8.09 20.46
CA GLU A 225 1.12 -8.34 21.53
C GLU A 225 1.50 -7.04 22.25
N THR A 226 1.65 -5.93 21.50
CA THR A 226 1.91 -4.59 22.07
C THR A 226 0.73 -4.09 22.90
N GLN A 227 -0.52 -4.19 22.41
CA GLN A 227 -1.72 -3.80 23.13
C GLN A 227 -1.87 -4.57 24.45
N ASN A 228 -1.50 -5.85 24.44
CA ASN A 228 -1.53 -6.72 25.64
C ASN A 228 -0.37 -6.44 26.60
N GLY A 229 0.65 -5.67 26.19
CA GLY A 229 1.83 -5.38 27.00
C GLY A 229 2.81 -6.56 27.11
N ASN A 230 2.75 -7.53 26.19
CA ASN A 230 3.67 -8.67 26.10
C ASN A 230 5.02 -8.27 25.50
N ILE A 231 5.04 -7.21 24.68
CA ILE A 231 6.23 -6.55 24.14
C ILE A 231 6.14 -5.04 24.35
N ALA A 232 7.28 -4.35 24.39
CA ALA A 232 7.35 -2.90 24.60
C ALA A 232 6.71 -2.13 23.43
N GLY A 233 6.92 -2.62 22.22
CA GLY A 233 6.43 -2.04 20.98
C GLY A 233 6.96 -2.81 19.78
N PHE A 234 6.68 -2.31 18.58
CA PHE A 234 7.22 -2.89 17.33
C PHE A 234 7.67 -1.80 16.39
N VAL A 235 8.68 -2.12 15.58
CA VAL A 235 9.23 -1.22 14.55
C VAL A 235 8.53 -1.50 13.22
N VAL A 236 8.14 -0.42 12.53
CA VAL A 236 7.37 -0.52 11.29
C VAL A 236 7.57 0.74 10.44
N ASP A 237 7.34 0.65 9.14
CA ASP A 237 7.25 1.81 8.24
C ASP A 237 6.22 2.84 8.73
N GLN A 238 6.54 4.12 8.58
CA GLN A 238 5.74 5.22 9.12
C GLN A 238 4.26 5.13 8.68
N ALA A 239 3.98 5.01 7.39
CA ALA A 239 2.61 4.98 6.89
C ALA A 239 1.79 3.82 7.47
N VAL A 240 2.43 2.65 7.65
CA VAL A 240 1.77 1.47 8.24
C VAL A 240 1.57 1.65 9.74
N GLY A 241 2.56 2.18 10.44
CA GLY A 241 2.45 2.48 11.87
C GLY A 241 1.31 3.45 12.15
N GLU A 242 1.22 4.54 11.38
CA GLU A 242 0.14 5.52 11.49
C GLU A 242 -1.24 4.90 11.18
N ALA A 243 -1.35 4.02 10.17
CA ALA A 243 -2.58 3.29 9.86
C ALA A 243 -2.99 2.33 10.99
N LEU A 244 -2.03 1.59 11.57
CA LEU A 244 -2.29 0.70 12.71
C LEU A 244 -2.72 1.47 13.96
N VAL A 245 -2.11 2.63 14.24
CA VAL A 245 -2.53 3.52 15.33
C VAL A 245 -3.94 4.02 15.10
N ALA A 246 -4.26 4.52 13.90
CA ALA A 246 -5.57 5.06 13.56
C ALA A 246 -6.71 4.02 13.70
N THR A 247 -6.41 2.75 13.44
CA THR A 247 -7.38 1.64 13.50
C THR A 247 -7.36 0.86 14.82
N SER A 248 -6.53 1.27 15.79
CA SER A 248 -6.33 0.55 17.06
C SER A 248 -7.39 0.81 18.15
N ASP A 249 -8.43 1.60 17.85
CA ASP A 249 -9.40 2.09 18.86
C ASP A 249 -8.71 2.80 20.04
N GLY A 250 -7.65 3.57 19.76
CA GLY A 250 -6.87 4.31 20.76
C GLY A 250 -6.01 3.45 21.67
N LYS A 251 -5.69 2.21 21.29
CA LYS A 251 -4.88 1.28 22.10
C LYS A 251 -3.39 1.35 21.79
N LEU A 252 -3.03 1.92 20.64
CA LEU A 252 -1.65 2.11 20.19
C LEU A 252 -1.37 3.59 19.95
N GLU A 253 -0.12 3.97 20.08
CA GLU A 253 0.40 5.29 19.76
C GLU A 253 1.83 5.20 19.21
N VAL A 254 2.29 6.27 18.57
CA VAL A 254 3.68 6.41 18.15
C VAL A 254 4.53 6.76 19.37
N SER A 255 5.62 6.05 19.59
CA SER A 255 6.60 6.37 20.62
C SER A 255 7.29 7.71 20.33
N ASN A 256 7.73 8.42 21.38
CA ASN A 256 8.62 9.57 21.25
C ASN A 256 10.07 9.18 20.93
N PHE A 257 10.36 7.88 20.78
CA PHE A 257 11.65 7.38 20.28
C PHE A 257 11.83 7.77 18.80
N GLN A 258 13.02 8.26 18.46
CA GLN A 258 13.36 8.63 17.10
C GLN A 258 14.57 7.84 16.62
N PHE A 259 14.43 7.13 15.52
CA PHE A 259 15.58 6.64 14.76
C PHE A 259 16.27 7.82 14.08
N THR A 260 17.57 7.75 13.90
CA THR A 260 18.28 8.75 13.08
C THR A 260 17.92 8.57 11.60
N ALA A 261 18.07 9.62 10.80
CA ALA A 261 17.80 9.53 9.35
C ALA A 261 18.67 8.46 8.65
N GLU A 262 19.91 8.25 9.14
CA GLU A 262 20.82 7.22 8.63
C GLU A 262 20.32 5.80 8.98
N GLU A 263 19.73 5.63 10.18
CA GLU A 263 19.21 4.34 10.63
C GLU A 263 17.90 3.97 9.95
N ALA A 264 17.08 4.94 9.53
CA ALA A 264 15.66 4.66 9.27
C ALA A 264 15.07 5.28 7.98
N SER A 265 15.89 5.71 7.02
CA SER A 265 15.38 6.19 5.73
C SER A 265 15.62 5.15 4.65
N PHE A 266 14.55 4.50 4.20
CA PHE A 266 14.62 3.39 3.26
C PHE A 266 13.73 3.60 2.04
N GLY A 267 14.29 3.26 0.85
CA GLY A 267 13.54 3.29 -0.39
C GLY A 267 12.86 1.96 -0.69
N LYS A 268 11.62 2.04 -1.20
CA LYS A 268 10.80 0.89 -1.58
C LYS A 268 10.89 0.61 -3.07
N ALA A 269 10.98 -0.66 -3.44
CA ALA A 269 11.07 -1.11 -4.83
C ALA A 269 10.36 -2.48 -5.01
N ALA A 270 9.96 -2.79 -6.23
CA ALA A 270 9.55 -4.13 -6.61
C ALA A 270 10.79 -5.04 -6.76
N VAL A 271 10.62 -6.35 -6.57
CA VAL A 271 11.68 -7.35 -6.70
C VAL A 271 11.41 -8.27 -7.89
N ILE A 272 12.46 -8.59 -8.64
CA ILE A 272 12.43 -9.37 -9.87
C ILE A 272 13.58 -10.37 -9.83
N ALA A 273 13.40 -11.57 -10.38
CA ALA A 273 14.49 -12.55 -10.46
C ALA A 273 15.70 -11.99 -11.23
N LYS A 274 16.91 -12.34 -10.77
CA LYS A 274 18.18 -11.91 -11.36
C LYS A 274 18.24 -12.09 -12.87
N GLY A 275 18.80 -11.09 -13.55
CA GLY A 275 19.03 -11.11 -14.99
C GLY A 275 17.79 -10.74 -15.83
N ASN A 276 16.72 -10.23 -15.20
CA ASN A 276 15.50 -9.74 -15.86
C ASN A 276 15.34 -8.22 -15.77
N GLU A 277 16.43 -7.50 -15.52
CA GLU A 277 16.44 -6.04 -15.64
C GLU A 277 16.08 -5.65 -17.07
N GLY A 278 15.13 -4.72 -17.21
CA GLY A 278 14.84 -4.12 -18.51
C GLY A 278 16.08 -3.38 -19.07
N PRO A 279 16.05 -2.95 -20.33
CA PRO A 279 17.14 -2.19 -20.90
C PRO A 279 17.43 -0.99 -19.99
N SER A 280 18.68 -0.90 -19.53
CA SER A 280 19.16 0.23 -18.70
C SER A 280 19.05 1.50 -19.53
N SER A 281 18.12 2.37 -19.17
CA SER A 281 17.94 3.71 -19.75
C SER A 281 19.10 4.63 -19.41
#